data_866f7dd01e836ee8e28d5e013e7c5f36
#
_entry.id   866f7dd01e836ee8e28d5e013e7c5f36
#
_cell.length_a   1.000
_cell.length_b   1.000
_cell.length_c   1.000
_cell.angle_alpha   90.00
_cell.angle_beta   90.00
_cell.angle_gamma   90.00
#
_symmetry.space_group_name_H-M   'P 1'
#
loop_
_entity.id
_entity.type
_entity.pdbx_description
1 polymer ?
#
loop_
_entity_poly.entity_id
_entity_poly.type
_entity_poly.pdbx_seq_one_letter_code
_entity_poly.pdbx_strand_id
1 'polypeptide(L)'
;PDPVREVTKMWRRPNGLQVGRMRIPLGVIGMIYEARPNVTADAAALCLKSGNAVILRGGSEAHHSNQAIGAVLRQACAETRVPQDAVQVVQHKDHALVNELLQLEQYIDLIIPRGGEDLIRAVVANSKVPVIKHYKGVCHVYVEADASLEMAERICLNAKVQRPSVCNAMETLLVHEVIAPKIDPTADSLS
;
A
#
# COMPACT_ATOMS: atom_id res chain seq x y z
N PRO A 1 -4.39 -17.84 -2.43
CA PRO A 1 -3.72 -18.27 -3.64
C PRO A 1 -2.31 -17.68 -3.71
N ASP A 2 -1.37 -18.44 -4.30
CA ASP A 2 -0.01 -17.98 -4.54
C ASP A 2 0.02 -17.26 -5.90
N PRO A 3 0.45 -15.98 -5.98
CA PRO A 3 0.48 -15.25 -7.23
C PRO A 3 1.67 -15.63 -8.13
N VAL A 4 2.72 -16.27 -7.58
CA VAL A 4 3.95 -16.59 -8.33
C VAL A 4 3.66 -17.71 -9.32
N ARG A 5 4.06 -17.50 -10.58
CA ARG A 5 3.85 -18.40 -11.72
C ARG A 5 2.38 -18.60 -12.11
N GLU A 6 1.46 -17.79 -11.62
CA GLU A 6 0.08 -17.82 -12.10
C GLU A 6 0.04 -17.42 -13.57
N VAL A 7 -0.51 -18.32 -14.42
CA VAL A 7 -0.77 -18.00 -15.82
C VAL A 7 -2.12 -17.32 -15.94
N THR A 8 -2.11 -16.00 -16.19
CA THR A 8 -3.33 -15.17 -16.20
C THR A 8 -4.06 -15.16 -17.54
N LYS A 9 -3.38 -15.52 -18.62
CA LYS A 9 -3.95 -15.58 -19.97
C LYS A 9 -3.15 -16.51 -20.88
N MET A 10 -3.85 -17.25 -21.75
CA MET A 10 -3.25 -18.05 -22.83
C MET A 10 -4.01 -17.80 -24.12
N TRP A 11 -3.31 -17.68 -25.25
CA TRP A 11 -3.91 -17.55 -26.58
C TRP A 11 -3.04 -18.15 -27.65
N ARG A 12 -3.64 -18.53 -28.79
CA ARG A 12 -2.95 -19.02 -29.96
C ARG A 12 -2.90 -17.95 -31.06
N ARG A 13 -1.74 -17.75 -31.65
CA ARG A 13 -1.56 -16.87 -32.82
C ARG A 13 -1.98 -17.61 -34.10
N PRO A 14 -2.29 -16.89 -35.21
CA PRO A 14 -2.65 -17.51 -36.49
C PRO A 14 -1.58 -18.46 -37.04
N ASN A 15 -0.31 -18.22 -36.75
CA ASN A 15 0.82 -19.09 -37.13
C ASN A 15 0.99 -20.33 -36.23
N GLY A 16 0.06 -20.57 -35.31
CA GLY A 16 0.07 -21.72 -34.41
C GLY A 16 0.84 -21.52 -33.09
N LEU A 17 1.61 -20.42 -32.93
CA LEU A 17 2.35 -20.12 -31.71
C LEU A 17 1.39 -19.96 -30.52
N GLN A 18 1.66 -20.65 -29.41
CA GLN A 18 0.98 -20.44 -28.14
C GLN A 18 1.69 -19.36 -27.33
N VAL A 19 0.96 -18.35 -26.91
CA VAL A 19 1.49 -17.23 -26.13
C VAL A 19 0.75 -17.21 -24.81
N GLY A 20 1.49 -17.01 -23.70
CA GLY A 20 0.92 -16.91 -22.36
C GLY A 20 1.44 -15.68 -21.62
N ARG A 21 0.64 -15.20 -20.67
CA ARG A 21 1.05 -14.19 -19.69
C ARG A 21 1.12 -14.86 -18.33
N MET A 22 2.29 -14.83 -17.71
CA MET A 22 2.54 -15.40 -16.39
C MET A 22 3.04 -14.30 -15.43
N ARG A 23 2.66 -14.39 -14.17
CA ARG A 23 3.18 -13.53 -13.11
C ARG A 23 4.54 -14.02 -12.64
N ILE A 24 5.51 -13.11 -12.56
CA ILE A 24 6.84 -13.37 -12.05
C ILE A 24 7.16 -12.37 -10.94
N PRO A 25 8.09 -12.69 -9.99
CA PRO A 25 8.61 -11.72 -9.05
C PRO A 25 9.24 -10.51 -9.75
N LEU A 26 9.19 -9.37 -9.09
CA LEU A 26 9.87 -8.14 -9.55
C LEU A 26 11.38 -8.20 -9.25
N GLY A 27 11.74 -8.78 -8.10
CA GLY A 27 13.11 -8.86 -7.62
C GLY A 27 13.25 -8.32 -6.20
N VAL A 28 14.01 -7.23 -6.02
CA VAL A 28 14.22 -6.56 -4.74
C VAL A 28 13.37 -5.31 -4.64
N ILE A 29 12.53 -5.25 -3.61
CA ILE A 29 11.63 -4.11 -3.36
C ILE A 29 12.17 -3.27 -2.20
N GLY A 30 12.37 -1.99 -2.41
CA GLY A 30 12.65 -1.02 -1.36
C GLY A 30 11.35 -0.41 -0.83
N MET A 31 11.07 -0.58 0.47
CA MET A 31 9.95 0.07 1.15
C MET A 31 10.46 1.19 2.04
N ILE A 32 10.04 2.43 1.77
CA ILE A 32 10.37 3.61 2.59
C ILE A 32 9.07 4.07 3.25
N TYR A 33 8.97 3.99 4.58
CA TYR A 33 7.72 4.22 5.29
C TYR A 33 7.90 5.00 6.59
N GLU A 34 6.85 5.73 6.97
CA GLU A 34 6.77 6.50 8.21
C GLU A 34 6.43 5.59 9.41
N ALA A 35 6.25 6.18 10.60
CA ALA A 35 6.08 5.52 11.90
C ALA A 35 4.86 4.59 11.99
N ARG A 36 4.94 3.43 11.35
CA ARG A 36 3.92 2.36 11.40
C ARG A 36 4.60 1.00 11.47
N PRO A 37 4.93 0.48 12.67
CA PRO A 37 5.69 -0.76 12.82
C PRO A 37 5.05 -1.98 12.13
N ASN A 38 3.71 -2.03 12.06
CA ASN A 38 3.00 -3.09 11.35
C ASN A 38 3.36 -3.18 9.86
N VAL A 39 3.73 -2.06 9.23
CA VAL A 39 4.15 -2.05 7.81
C VAL A 39 5.39 -2.92 7.60
N THR A 40 6.27 -3.02 8.60
CA THR A 40 7.45 -3.91 8.55
C THR A 40 7.03 -5.37 8.31
N ALA A 41 6.04 -5.85 9.05
CA ALA A 41 5.55 -7.23 8.93
C ALA A 41 4.72 -7.41 7.64
N ASP A 42 3.81 -6.49 7.37
CA ASP A 42 2.90 -6.56 6.21
C ASP A 42 3.69 -6.54 4.89
N ALA A 43 4.64 -5.60 4.76
CA ALA A 43 5.47 -5.48 3.56
C ALA A 43 6.37 -6.71 3.36
N ALA A 44 7.01 -7.21 4.41
CA ALA A 44 7.82 -8.41 4.33
C ALA A 44 7.00 -9.62 3.90
N ALA A 45 5.84 -9.85 4.54
CA ALA A 45 4.96 -10.97 4.21
C ALA A 45 4.46 -10.92 2.76
N LEU A 46 4.03 -9.74 2.27
CA LEU A 46 3.57 -9.56 0.91
C LEU A 46 4.70 -9.74 -0.12
N CYS A 47 5.89 -9.19 0.15
CA CYS A 47 7.04 -9.35 -0.74
C CYS A 47 7.46 -10.82 -0.82
N LEU A 48 7.63 -11.51 0.30
CA LEU A 48 7.99 -12.92 0.32
C LEU A 48 6.94 -13.79 -0.37
N LYS A 49 5.64 -13.55 -0.09
CA LYS A 49 4.55 -14.29 -0.73
C LYS A 49 4.50 -14.10 -2.24
N SER A 50 4.94 -12.97 -2.74
CA SER A 50 5.05 -12.68 -4.17
C SER A 50 6.44 -13.00 -4.77
N GLY A 51 7.30 -13.68 -3.99
CA GLY A 51 8.61 -14.15 -4.45
C GLY A 51 9.69 -13.08 -4.52
N ASN A 52 9.49 -11.92 -3.88
CA ASN A 52 10.42 -10.81 -3.87
C ASN A 52 11.24 -10.76 -2.57
N ALA A 53 12.46 -10.26 -2.65
CA ALA A 53 13.18 -9.77 -1.48
C ALA A 53 12.74 -8.35 -1.14
N VAL A 54 12.98 -7.92 0.10
CA VAL A 54 12.58 -6.59 0.56
C VAL A 54 13.64 -5.92 1.44
N ILE A 55 13.88 -4.64 1.17
CA ILE A 55 14.67 -3.74 2.02
C ILE A 55 13.69 -2.74 2.65
N LEU A 56 13.63 -2.72 3.98
CA LEU A 56 12.68 -1.98 4.79
C LEU A 56 13.38 -0.80 5.46
N ARG A 57 12.96 0.42 5.16
CA ARG A 57 13.42 1.64 5.81
C ARG A 57 12.23 2.37 6.44
N GLY A 58 12.01 2.14 7.72
CA GLY A 58 10.98 2.80 8.52
C GLY A 58 11.42 4.12 9.14
N GLY A 59 10.46 4.92 9.60
CA GLY A 59 10.69 6.16 10.33
C GLY A 59 11.47 5.94 11.63
N SER A 60 12.13 7.01 12.09
CA SER A 60 12.99 6.97 13.27
C SER A 60 12.25 6.70 14.59
N GLU A 61 10.98 7.11 14.66
CA GLU A 61 10.14 6.95 15.85
C GLU A 61 9.87 5.48 16.18
N ALA A 62 9.67 4.65 15.16
CA ALA A 62 9.36 3.23 15.31
C ALA A 62 10.61 2.32 15.16
N HIS A 63 11.82 2.90 15.20
CA HIS A 63 13.06 2.19 14.88
C HIS A 63 13.24 0.89 15.66
N HIS A 64 13.11 0.91 16.98
CA HIS A 64 13.31 -0.27 17.82
C HIS A 64 12.26 -1.37 17.54
N SER A 65 11.02 -0.98 17.33
CA SER A 65 9.95 -1.92 16.94
C SER A 65 10.22 -2.54 15.57
N ASN A 66 10.63 -1.73 14.59
CA ASN A 66 10.98 -2.21 13.25
C ASN A 66 12.13 -3.21 13.28
N GLN A 67 13.19 -2.94 14.08
CA GLN A 67 14.32 -3.85 14.24
C GLN A 67 13.90 -5.16 14.90
N ALA A 68 13.08 -5.11 15.96
CA ALA A 68 12.59 -6.30 16.64
C ALA A 68 11.75 -7.19 15.71
N ILE A 69 10.82 -6.58 14.96
CA ILE A 69 10.00 -7.30 13.96
C ILE A 69 10.91 -7.89 12.88
N GLY A 70 11.84 -7.12 12.36
CA GLY A 70 12.80 -7.58 11.35
C GLY A 70 13.64 -8.77 11.82
N ALA A 71 14.10 -8.76 13.07
CA ALA A 71 14.85 -9.88 13.65
C ALA A 71 14.02 -11.17 13.69
N VAL A 72 12.75 -11.09 14.13
CA VAL A 72 11.83 -12.23 14.16
C VAL A 72 11.56 -12.76 12.74
N LEU A 73 11.35 -11.87 11.77
CA LEU A 73 11.12 -12.26 10.37
C LEU A 73 12.36 -12.96 9.77
N ARG A 74 13.56 -12.45 10.02
CA ARG A 74 14.80 -13.07 9.56
C ARG A 74 15.03 -14.44 10.20
N GLN A 75 14.71 -14.58 11.50
CA GLN A 75 14.75 -15.87 12.18
C GLN A 75 13.77 -16.85 11.53
N ALA A 76 12.53 -16.45 11.30
CA ALA A 76 11.52 -17.29 10.61
C ALA A 76 11.98 -17.71 9.20
N CYS A 77 12.64 -16.82 8.46
CA CYS A 77 13.25 -17.17 7.17
C CYS A 77 14.32 -18.25 7.35
N ALA A 78 15.21 -18.12 8.35
CA ALA A 78 16.27 -19.09 8.62
C ALA A 78 15.74 -20.49 9.00
N GLU A 79 14.56 -20.57 9.63
CA GLU A 79 13.88 -21.82 9.99
C GLU A 79 13.13 -22.46 8.80
N THR A 80 13.11 -21.80 7.66
CA THR A 80 12.40 -22.24 6.44
C THR A 80 13.38 -22.36 5.27
N ARG A 81 12.85 -22.52 4.05
CA ARG A 81 13.64 -22.51 2.81
C ARG A 81 13.85 -21.12 2.21
N VAL A 82 13.42 -20.06 2.92
CA VAL A 82 13.57 -18.68 2.47
C VAL A 82 14.96 -18.19 2.89
N PRO A 83 15.75 -17.58 1.99
CA PRO A 83 17.01 -16.97 2.38
C PRO A 83 16.80 -15.91 3.47
N GLN A 84 17.60 -15.96 4.53
CA GLN A 84 17.50 -15.02 5.66
C GLN A 84 17.64 -13.56 5.21
N ASP A 85 18.43 -13.30 4.18
CA ASP A 85 18.65 -11.96 3.62
C ASP A 85 17.55 -11.49 2.65
N ALA A 86 16.52 -12.31 2.42
CA ALA A 86 15.35 -11.87 1.67
C ALA A 86 14.54 -10.76 2.38
N VAL A 87 14.73 -10.61 3.72
CA VAL A 87 14.16 -9.52 4.51
C VAL A 87 15.27 -8.74 5.19
N GLN A 88 15.45 -7.49 4.84
CA GLN A 88 16.45 -6.61 5.43
C GLN A 88 15.78 -5.36 5.99
N VAL A 89 16.14 -4.98 7.22
CA VAL A 89 15.69 -3.73 7.85
C VAL A 89 16.90 -2.83 8.04
N VAL A 90 16.85 -1.62 7.49
CA VAL A 90 17.93 -0.63 7.60
C VAL A 90 18.13 -0.27 9.07
N GLN A 91 19.36 -0.49 9.57
CA GLN A 91 19.68 -0.36 11.00
C GLN A 91 19.96 1.07 11.43
N HIS A 92 20.30 1.96 10.51
CA HIS A 92 20.66 3.34 10.82
C HIS A 92 19.48 4.28 10.61
N LYS A 93 19.42 5.32 11.47
CA LYS A 93 18.33 6.32 11.45
C LYS A 93 18.58 7.46 10.47
N ASP A 94 19.79 7.55 9.90
CA ASP A 94 20.20 8.67 9.07
C ASP A 94 19.30 8.79 7.82
N HIS A 95 18.83 10.00 7.57
CA HIS A 95 18.05 10.33 6.39
C HIS A 95 18.88 10.29 5.09
N ALA A 96 20.21 10.47 5.18
CA ALA A 96 21.09 10.36 4.02
C ALA A 96 21.01 8.98 3.36
N LEU A 97 20.83 7.92 4.15
CA LEU A 97 20.67 6.55 3.65
C LEU A 97 19.41 6.36 2.76
N VAL A 98 18.38 7.17 2.96
CA VAL A 98 17.22 7.15 2.05
C VAL A 98 17.66 7.57 0.66
N ASN A 99 18.41 8.66 0.56
CA ASN A 99 18.91 9.14 -0.73
C ASN A 99 19.88 8.13 -1.39
N GLU A 100 20.70 7.45 -0.59
CA GLU A 100 21.56 6.39 -1.11
C GLU A 100 20.74 5.23 -1.67
N LEU A 101 19.74 4.73 -0.92
CA LEU A 101 18.83 3.67 -1.41
C LEU A 101 18.16 4.04 -2.73
N LEU A 102 17.75 5.29 -2.91
CA LEU A 102 17.11 5.77 -4.12
C LEU A 102 18.04 5.80 -5.35
N GLN A 103 19.35 5.68 -5.16
CA GLN A 103 20.35 5.64 -6.24
C GLN A 103 20.77 4.20 -6.63
N LEU A 104 20.35 3.18 -5.88
CA LEU A 104 20.81 1.79 -6.02
C LEU A 104 20.03 1.02 -7.11
N GLU A 105 19.87 1.59 -8.30
CA GLU A 105 19.13 0.99 -9.43
C GLU A 105 19.67 -0.37 -9.91
N GLN A 106 20.93 -0.69 -9.59
CA GLN A 106 21.54 -1.98 -9.90
C GLN A 106 21.25 -3.08 -8.85
N TYR A 107 20.63 -2.74 -7.70
CA TYR A 107 20.33 -3.67 -6.61
C TYR A 107 18.86 -3.68 -6.21
N ILE A 108 18.14 -2.62 -6.53
CA ILE A 108 16.71 -2.44 -6.17
C ILE A 108 15.91 -2.26 -7.46
N ASP A 109 14.91 -3.12 -7.65
CA ASP A 109 14.08 -3.11 -8.85
C ASP A 109 12.89 -2.15 -8.76
N LEU A 110 12.42 -1.89 -7.53
CA LEU A 110 11.25 -1.05 -7.29
C LEU A 110 11.30 -0.40 -5.91
N ILE A 111 10.92 0.88 -5.83
CA ILE A 111 10.68 1.59 -4.57
C ILE A 111 9.17 1.80 -4.37
N ILE A 112 8.70 1.55 -3.15
CA ILE A 112 7.32 1.82 -2.72
C ILE A 112 7.38 2.74 -1.49
N PRO A 113 7.16 4.06 -1.65
CA PRO A 113 7.02 4.97 -0.52
C PRO A 113 5.65 4.80 0.14
N ARG A 114 5.62 4.87 1.48
CA ARG A 114 4.41 4.73 2.30
C ARG A 114 4.40 5.76 3.43
N GLY A 115 3.76 6.89 3.22
CA GLY A 115 3.72 8.00 4.17
C GLY A 115 2.97 9.19 3.64
N GLY A 116 3.25 10.36 4.18
CA GLY A 116 2.68 11.63 3.74
C GLY A 116 3.12 12.02 2.32
N GLU A 117 2.41 13.00 1.77
CA GLU A 117 2.65 13.47 0.39
C GLU A 117 4.09 13.99 0.20
N ASP A 118 4.65 14.65 1.21
CA ASP A 118 6.01 15.21 1.14
C ASP A 118 7.07 14.11 1.00
N LEU A 119 6.94 13.02 1.76
CA LEU A 119 7.81 11.85 1.61
C LEU A 119 7.71 11.26 0.19
N ILE A 120 6.49 11.08 -0.31
CA ILE A 120 6.26 10.51 -1.63
C ILE A 120 6.86 11.41 -2.71
N ARG A 121 6.66 12.72 -2.63
CA ARG A 121 7.24 13.69 -3.58
C ARG A 121 8.77 13.69 -3.52
N ALA A 122 9.35 13.68 -2.33
CA ALA A 122 10.80 13.62 -2.16
C ALA A 122 11.39 12.34 -2.76
N VAL A 123 10.78 11.17 -2.51
CA VAL A 123 11.21 9.90 -3.09
C VAL A 123 11.13 9.93 -4.62
N VAL A 124 10.00 10.40 -5.17
CA VAL A 124 9.81 10.47 -6.63
C VAL A 124 10.80 11.41 -7.31
N ALA A 125 11.09 12.55 -6.68
CA ALA A 125 11.99 13.55 -7.24
C ALA A 125 13.46 13.09 -7.25
N ASN A 126 13.86 12.22 -6.30
CA ASN A 126 15.26 11.86 -6.10
C ASN A 126 15.59 10.41 -6.51
N SER A 127 14.61 9.58 -6.86
CA SER A 127 14.85 8.18 -7.17
C SER A 127 15.29 7.95 -8.61
N LYS A 128 16.37 7.18 -8.80
CA LYS A 128 16.72 6.54 -10.08
C LYS A 128 16.00 5.20 -10.24
N VAL A 129 15.64 4.55 -9.13
CA VAL A 129 14.87 3.31 -9.14
C VAL A 129 13.42 3.62 -9.49
N PRO A 130 12.72 2.80 -10.28
CA PRO A 130 11.28 2.95 -10.52
C PRO A 130 10.49 3.05 -9.23
N VAL A 131 9.46 3.94 -9.18
CA VAL A 131 8.65 4.19 -7.99
C VAL A 131 7.18 3.93 -8.28
N ILE A 132 6.54 3.07 -7.47
CA ILE A 132 5.07 2.99 -7.41
C ILE A 132 4.59 3.95 -6.35
N LYS A 133 3.84 4.96 -6.77
CA LYS A 133 3.36 6.05 -5.93
C LYS A 133 1.85 6.16 -5.94
N HIS A 134 1.29 6.62 -4.83
CA HIS A 134 -0.05 7.17 -4.77
C HIS A 134 0.02 8.45 -3.93
N TYR A 135 -0.75 9.47 -4.27
CA TYR A 135 -0.73 10.74 -3.51
C TYR A 135 -1.88 10.79 -2.50
N LYS A 136 -3.04 11.20 -2.92
CA LYS A 136 -4.24 11.30 -2.07
C LYS A 136 -5.31 10.31 -2.53
N GLY A 137 -5.95 9.66 -1.57
CA GLY A 137 -7.24 9.02 -1.75
C GLY A 137 -8.31 9.89 -1.09
N VAL A 138 -9.43 10.12 -1.76
CA VAL A 138 -10.61 10.76 -1.18
C VAL A 138 -11.68 9.68 -1.03
N CYS A 139 -12.08 9.41 0.22
CA CYS A 139 -13.01 8.33 0.50
C CYS A 139 -14.45 8.85 0.40
N HIS A 140 -15.25 8.17 -0.41
CA HIS A 140 -16.64 8.52 -0.66
C HIS A 140 -17.57 7.45 -0.10
N VAL A 141 -18.70 7.88 0.45
CA VAL A 141 -19.87 7.03 0.69
C VAL A 141 -20.99 7.52 -0.20
N TYR A 142 -21.58 6.62 -0.99
CA TYR A 142 -22.74 6.92 -1.80
C TYR A 142 -23.99 6.25 -1.23
N VAL A 143 -25.04 7.04 -1.04
CA VAL A 143 -26.35 6.58 -0.56
C VAL A 143 -27.32 6.56 -1.73
N GLU A 144 -27.71 5.35 -2.16
CA GLU A 144 -28.63 5.12 -3.29
C GLU A 144 -30.08 5.42 -2.91
N ALA A 145 -30.94 5.61 -3.90
CA ALA A 145 -32.35 5.98 -3.74
C ALA A 145 -33.17 4.98 -2.90
N ASP A 146 -32.86 3.69 -3.00
CA ASP A 146 -33.55 2.60 -2.28
C ASP A 146 -32.82 2.16 -1.00
N ALA A 147 -31.78 2.89 -0.57
CA ALA A 147 -31.03 2.56 0.64
C ALA A 147 -31.88 2.75 1.90
N SER A 148 -31.65 1.88 2.87
CA SER A 148 -32.18 2.10 4.24
C SER A 148 -31.51 3.33 4.85
N LEU A 149 -32.26 4.37 5.15
CA LEU A 149 -31.74 5.61 5.72
C LEU A 149 -31.08 5.38 7.09
N GLU A 150 -31.67 4.53 7.94
CA GLU A 150 -31.10 4.18 9.23
C GLU A 150 -29.72 3.49 9.09
N MET A 151 -29.60 2.59 8.11
CA MET A 151 -28.29 1.94 7.83
C MET A 151 -27.30 2.95 7.27
N ALA A 152 -27.73 3.81 6.33
CA ALA A 152 -26.89 4.82 5.73
C ALA A 152 -26.32 5.79 6.78
N GLU A 153 -27.16 6.27 7.70
CA GLU A 153 -26.73 7.14 8.80
C GLU A 153 -25.66 6.47 9.66
N ARG A 154 -25.88 5.23 10.10
CA ARG A 154 -24.92 4.48 10.92
C ARG A 154 -23.58 4.28 10.18
N ILE A 155 -23.63 3.95 8.90
CA ILE A 155 -22.41 3.76 8.09
C ILE A 155 -21.67 5.08 7.93
N CYS A 156 -22.35 6.15 7.56
CA CYS A 156 -21.73 7.47 7.34
C CYS A 156 -21.12 8.01 8.63
N LEU A 157 -21.85 7.92 9.75
CA LEU A 157 -21.37 8.35 11.06
C LEU A 157 -20.11 7.56 11.45
N ASN A 158 -20.15 6.24 11.35
CA ASN A 158 -19.01 5.39 11.67
C ASN A 158 -17.82 5.68 10.74
N ALA A 159 -18.04 5.78 9.43
CA ALA A 159 -17.00 6.04 8.44
C ALA A 159 -16.30 7.40 8.65
N LYS A 160 -17.01 8.39 9.20
CA LYS A 160 -16.44 9.72 9.49
C LYS A 160 -15.81 9.83 10.85
N VAL A 161 -16.48 9.33 11.90
CA VAL A 161 -16.21 9.70 13.31
C VAL A 161 -15.34 8.69 14.03
N GLN A 162 -15.34 7.41 13.63
CA GLN A 162 -14.59 6.35 14.32
C GLN A 162 -13.10 6.67 14.44
N ARG A 163 -12.47 7.14 13.37
CA ARG A 163 -11.06 7.59 13.33
C ARG A 163 -10.88 8.65 12.22
N PRO A 164 -11.16 9.93 12.50
CA PRO A 164 -11.19 10.97 11.47
C PRO A 164 -9.83 11.23 10.77
N SER A 165 -8.73 10.91 11.46
CA SER A 165 -7.37 11.17 10.97
C SER A 165 -6.78 10.07 10.08
N VAL A 166 -7.50 8.97 9.84
CA VAL A 166 -6.99 7.89 9.00
C VAL A 166 -7.36 8.08 7.53
N CYS A 167 -6.53 7.50 6.65
CA CYS A 167 -6.66 7.67 5.20
C CYS A 167 -7.92 7.04 4.58
N ASN A 168 -8.68 6.23 5.33
CA ASN A 168 -9.95 5.64 4.92
C ASN A 168 -11.17 6.23 5.63
N ALA A 169 -11.02 7.33 6.38
CA ALA A 169 -12.16 8.08 6.89
C ALA A 169 -12.92 8.72 5.73
N MET A 170 -14.25 8.75 5.83
CA MET A 170 -15.09 9.38 4.82
C MET A 170 -14.80 10.88 4.73
N GLU A 171 -14.54 11.37 3.52
CA GLU A 171 -14.34 12.80 3.22
C GLU A 171 -15.54 13.38 2.47
N THR A 172 -16.19 12.58 1.64
CA THR A 172 -17.31 13.00 0.80
C THR A 172 -18.49 12.07 1.00
N LEU A 173 -19.65 12.64 1.28
CA LEU A 173 -20.94 11.96 1.25
C LEU A 173 -21.68 12.34 -0.04
N LEU A 174 -22.00 11.35 -0.85
CA LEU A 174 -22.81 11.49 -2.06
C LEU A 174 -24.17 10.89 -1.78
N VAL A 175 -25.22 11.61 -2.13
CA VAL A 175 -26.61 11.19 -1.87
C VAL A 175 -27.40 11.29 -3.18
N HIS A 176 -28.20 10.24 -3.48
CA HIS A 176 -29.09 10.27 -4.61
C HIS A 176 -30.13 11.41 -4.43
N GLU A 177 -30.42 12.19 -5.49
CA GLU A 177 -31.26 13.37 -5.43
C GLU A 177 -32.67 13.13 -4.83
N VAL A 178 -33.26 11.98 -5.10
CA VAL A 178 -34.60 11.59 -4.64
C VAL A 178 -34.70 11.51 -3.09
N ILE A 179 -33.60 11.18 -2.44
CA ILE A 179 -33.57 11.01 -0.97
C ILE A 179 -32.79 12.12 -0.24
N ALA A 180 -32.15 13.01 -0.99
CA ALA A 180 -31.39 14.12 -0.42
C ALA A 180 -32.19 14.96 0.59
N PRO A 181 -33.48 15.35 0.34
CA PRO A 181 -34.29 16.09 1.28
C PRO A 181 -34.56 15.35 2.60
N LYS A 182 -34.45 14.02 2.62
CA LYS A 182 -34.65 13.21 3.82
C LYS A 182 -33.41 13.13 4.70
N ILE A 183 -32.24 13.35 4.10
CA ILE A 183 -30.94 13.30 4.81
C ILE A 183 -30.51 14.70 5.24
N ASP A 184 -30.74 15.70 4.39
CA ASP A 184 -30.52 17.11 4.70
C ASP A 184 -31.79 17.92 4.39
N PRO A 185 -32.63 18.20 5.41
CA PRO A 185 -33.85 18.96 5.22
C PRO A 185 -33.63 20.41 4.73
N THR A 186 -32.39 20.91 4.77
CA THR A 186 -32.04 22.26 4.27
C THR A 186 -31.71 22.27 2.76
N ALA A 187 -31.54 21.11 2.14
CA ALA A 187 -31.21 21.02 0.72
C ALA A 187 -32.29 21.59 -0.20
N ASP A 188 -33.58 21.53 0.20
CA ASP A 188 -34.71 22.11 -0.55
C ASP A 188 -34.72 23.65 -0.59
N SER A 189 -33.93 24.30 0.28
CA SER A 189 -33.85 25.76 0.32
C SER A 189 -32.81 26.38 -0.63
N LEU A 190 -32.08 25.55 -1.36
CA LEU A 190 -30.98 25.94 -2.27
C LEU A 190 -31.35 25.73 -3.78
N SER A 191 -32.58 25.35 -4.10
CA SER A 191 -33.08 25.18 -5.47
C SER A 191 -33.73 26.45 -6.05
#